data_62909f1b5b4a26c12c2e84c8645d598d
#
_entry.id   62909f1b5b4a26c12c2e84c8645d598d
#
_cell.length_a   1.000
_cell.length_b   1.000
_cell.length_c   1.000
_cell.angle_alpha   90.00
_cell.angle_beta   90.00
_cell.angle_gamma   90.00
#
_symmetry.space_group_name_H-M   'P 1'
#
loop_
_entity.id
_entity.type
_entity.pdbx_description
1 polymer ?
#
loop_
_entity_poly.entity_id
_entity_poly.type
_entity_poly.pdbx_seq_one_letter_code
_entity_poly.pdbx_strand_id
1 'polypeptide(L)' 'MPRYPHVFVSVSDGKPITEIIERAETAMKRAGISSAKRCEFRAGIPEHYALAVDYIREFFETD' A
#
# COMPACT_ATOMS: atom_id res chain seq x y z
N MET A 1 12.95 7.13 0.96
CA MET A 1 11.99 7.56 -0.07
C MET A 1 11.03 6.44 -0.42
N PRO A 2 9.72 6.73 -0.58
CA PRO A 2 8.77 5.70 -1.01
C PRO A 2 9.15 5.16 -2.39
N ARG A 3 8.86 3.89 -2.62
CA ARG A 3 9.13 3.27 -3.92
C ARG A 3 8.27 3.87 -5.03
N TYR A 4 7.05 4.27 -4.70
CA TYR A 4 6.12 4.92 -5.62
C TYR A 4 5.70 6.27 -5.04
N PRO A 5 6.58 7.29 -5.07
CA PRO A 5 6.31 8.57 -4.39
C PRO A 5 5.15 9.37 -5.00
N HIS A 6 4.73 9.01 -6.21
CA HIS A 6 3.61 9.67 -6.89
C HIS A 6 2.26 9.00 -6.58
N VAL A 7 2.26 7.93 -5.78
CA VAL A 7 1.04 7.22 -5.40
C VAL A 7 0.76 7.49 -3.92
N PHE A 8 -0.41 8.04 -3.64
CA PHE A 8 -0.83 8.35 -2.27
C PHE A 8 -1.82 7.32 -1.76
N VAL A 9 -1.60 6.84 -0.54
CA VAL A 9 -2.50 5.90 0.13
C VAL A 9 -2.75 6.42 1.55
N SER A 10 -3.99 6.66 1.91
CA SER A 10 -4.35 7.12 3.24
C SER A 10 -4.32 5.95 4.23
N VAL A 11 -3.65 6.14 5.37
CA VAL A 11 -3.51 5.10 6.41
C VAL A 11 -3.91 5.61 7.79
N SER A 12 -4.24 6.89 7.92
CA SER A 12 -4.45 7.53 9.23
C SER A 12 -5.90 7.51 9.70
N ASP A 13 -6.84 6.98 8.93
CA ASP A 13 -8.26 7.02 9.24
C ASP A 13 -8.75 5.87 10.11
N GLY A 14 -7.85 5.02 10.60
CA GLY A 14 -8.20 3.94 11.52
C GLY A 14 -8.94 2.76 10.90
N LYS A 15 -8.92 2.64 9.58
CA LYS A 15 -9.60 1.54 8.88
C LYS A 15 -8.86 0.22 9.05
N PRO A 16 -9.56 -0.93 8.91
CA PRO A 16 -8.90 -2.24 8.95
C PRO A 16 -7.81 -2.36 7.90
N ILE A 17 -6.80 -3.17 8.17
CA ILE A 17 -5.68 -3.33 7.24
C ILE A 17 -6.13 -3.88 5.88
N THR A 18 -7.15 -4.73 5.84
CA THR A 18 -7.69 -5.24 4.59
C THR A 18 -8.20 -4.13 3.69
N GLU A 19 -8.87 -3.13 4.27
CA GLU A 19 -9.36 -1.98 3.52
C GLU A 19 -8.22 -1.09 3.03
N ILE A 20 -7.20 -0.90 3.87
CA ILE A 20 -6.02 -0.13 3.49
C ILE A 20 -5.28 -0.83 2.34
N ILE A 21 -5.16 -2.15 2.38
CA ILE A 21 -4.54 -2.93 1.31
C ILE A 21 -5.32 -2.78 0.00
N GLU A 22 -6.64 -2.87 0.05
CA GLU A 22 -7.49 -2.68 -1.13
C GLU A 22 -7.33 -1.28 -1.71
N ARG A 23 -7.23 -0.28 -0.84
CA ARG A 23 -7.00 1.11 -1.22
C ARG A 23 -5.66 1.25 -1.93
N ALA A 24 -4.62 0.60 -1.40
CA ALA A 24 -3.28 0.60 -2.01
C ALA A 24 -3.30 -0.07 -3.38
N GLU A 25 -3.94 -1.22 -3.50
CA GLU A 25 -4.03 -1.93 -4.78
C GLU A 25 -4.79 -1.12 -5.84
N THR A 26 -5.87 -0.46 -5.43
CA THR A 26 -6.63 0.41 -6.33
C THR A 26 -5.76 1.57 -6.82
N ALA A 27 -5.02 2.20 -5.91
CA ALA A 27 -4.13 3.30 -6.26
C ALA A 27 -3.02 2.85 -7.22
N MET A 28 -2.45 1.68 -6.98
CA MET A 28 -1.43 1.10 -7.87
C MET A 28 -1.99 0.85 -9.27
N LYS A 29 -3.19 0.29 -9.34
CA LYS A 29 -3.85 0.01 -10.62
C LYS A 29 -4.09 1.30 -11.40
N ARG A 30 -4.57 2.34 -10.73
CA ARG A 30 -4.80 3.65 -11.35
C ARG A 30 -3.52 4.30 -11.84
N ALA A 31 -2.41 4.03 -11.16
CA ALA A 31 -1.10 4.56 -11.53
C ALA A 31 -0.43 3.75 -12.66
N GLY A 32 -1.09 2.71 -13.15
CA GLY A 32 -0.55 1.89 -14.24
C GLY A 32 0.49 0.86 -13.81
N ILE A 33 0.55 0.54 -12.53
CA ILE A 33 1.48 -0.45 -12.02
C ILE A 33 0.97 -1.85 -12.41
N SER A 34 1.84 -2.69 -12.96
CA SER A 34 1.48 -4.00 -13.50
C SER A 34 0.91 -4.93 -12.43
N SER A 35 0.12 -5.92 -12.86
CA SER A 35 -0.44 -6.92 -11.96
C SER A 35 0.65 -7.73 -11.27
N ALA A 36 1.77 -7.98 -11.94
CA ALA A 36 2.91 -8.69 -11.34
C ALA A 36 3.48 -7.92 -10.16
N LYS A 37 3.64 -6.60 -10.31
CA LYS A 37 4.14 -5.75 -9.22
C LYS A 37 3.14 -5.65 -8.07
N ARG A 38 1.85 -5.57 -8.37
CA ARG A 38 0.82 -5.56 -7.34
C ARG A 38 0.80 -6.87 -6.56
N CYS A 39 0.99 -8.00 -7.24
CA CYS A 39 1.10 -9.31 -6.62
C CYS A 39 2.30 -9.39 -5.67
N GLU A 40 3.45 -8.91 -6.10
CA GLU A 40 4.66 -8.85 -5.27
C GLU A 40 4.43 -8.02 -4.02
N PHE A 41 3.81 -6.86 -4.16
CA PHE A 41 3.47 -6.00 -3.04
C PHE A 41 2.60 -6.75 -2.03
N ARG A 42 1.53 -7.37 -2.50
CA ARG A 42 0.59 -8.08 -1.65
C ARG A 42 1.25 -9.26 -0.92
N ALA A 43 2.11 -10.00 -1.61
CA ALA A 43 2.78 -11.17 -1.04
C ALA A 43 3.73 -10.81 0.10
N GLY A 44 4.25 -9.60 0.13
CA GLY A 44 5.21 -9.16 1.14
C GLY A 44 4.59 -8.46 2.34
N ILE A 45 3.27 -8.26 2.37
CA ILE A 45 2.63 -7.53 3.46
C ILE A 45 2.67 -8.35 4.75
N PRO A 46 3.23 -7.78 5.85
CA PRO A 46 3.21 -8.46 7.15
C PRO A 46 1.79 -8.64 7.67
N GLU A 47 1.58 -9.66 8.50
CA GLU A 47 0.27 -9.92 9.09
C GLU A 47 -0.06 -9.03 10.27
N HIS A 48 0.93 -8.36 10.83
CA HIS A 48 0.76 -7.48 11.98
C HIS A 48 0.40 -6.08 11.51
N TYR A 49 -0.65 -5.46 12.09
CA TYR A 49 -1.17 -4.17 11.64
C TYR A 49 -0.10 -3.07 11.57
N ALA A 50 0.64 -2.87 12.65
CA ALA A 50 1.65 -1.80 12.70
C ALA A 50 2.74 -2.01 11.65
N LEU A 51 3.18 -3.25 11.48
CA LEU A 51 4.20 -3.59 10.48
C LEU A 51 3.66 -3.45 9.06
N ALA A 52 2.38 -3.78 8.86
CA ALA A 52 1.74 -3.62 7.56
C ALA A 52 1.63 -2.15 7.16
N VAL A 53 1.29 -1.28 8.11
CA VAL A 53 1.22 0.16 7.87
C VAL A 53 2.62 0.70 7.52
N ASP A 54 3.65 0.28 8.24
CA ASP A 54 5.03 0.68 7.93
C ASP A 54 5.44 0.21 6.55
N TYR A 55 5.06 -1.01 6.17
CA TYR A 55 5.32 -1.56 4.85
C TYR A 55 4.69 -0.69 3.75
N ILE A 56 3.45 -0.27 3.96
CA ILE A 56 2.75 0.61 3.01
C ILE A 56 3.45 1.97 2.91
N ARG A 57 3.92 2.51 4.03
CA ARG A 57 4.65 3.78 4.04
C ARG A 57 5.97 3.71 3.28
N GLU A 58 6.60 2.54 3.22
CA GLU A 58 7.82 2.36 2.44
C GLU A 58 7.56 2.37 0.94
N PHE A 59 6.35 2.02 0.53
CA PHE A 59 6.00 1.94 -0.89
C PHE A 59 5.38 3.23 -1.41
N PHE A 60 4.58 3.93 -0.60
CA PHE A 60 3.73 5.02 -1.06
C PHE A 60 3.86 6.26 -0.18
N GLU A 61 3.41 7.40 -0.74
CA GLU A 61 3.16 8.58 0.07
C GLU A 61 1.92 8.31 0.92
N THR A 62 1.99 8.67 2.21
CA THR A 62 0.88 8.48 3.15
C THR A 62 0.65 9.74 3.98
N ASP A 63 -0.50 9.80 4.60
CA ASP A 63 -0.82 10.89 5.53
C ASP A 63 -0.26 10.65 6.94
#